data_44ada875be87197655da38acef2f7eac
#
_entry.id   44ada875be87197655da38acef2f7eac
#
_cell.length_a   1.000
_cell.length_b   1.000
_cell.length_c   1.000
_cell.angle_alpha   90.00
_cell.angle_beta   90.00
_cell.angle_gamma   90.00
#
_symmetry.space_group_name_H-M   'P 1'
#
loop_
_entity.id
_entity.type
_entity.pdbx_description
1 polymer ?
#
loop_
_entity_poly.entity_id
_entity_poly.type
_entity_poly.pdbx_seq_one_letter_code
_entity_poly.pdbx_strand_id
1 'polypeptide(L)'
;GWCRLWQESGLPIHLFRLAGIYGPGRSALETVRAGNARRVVKEGQVFSRTHVADIATVLEASITRPNPGAAYNVCDDDPAPPQEVVTHACELLGVALPPEIAFADAEMSEMGRSFYAESKRVSNRRIKEELGVALAYPDYRAGLAALLADT
;
A
#
# COMPACT_ATOMS: atom_id res chain seq x y z
N GLY A 1 16.04 18.56 2.28
CA GLY A 1 15.76 17.52 3.27
C GLY A 1 16.83 16.44 3.28
N TRP A 2 16.76 15.51 4.22
CA TRP A 2 17.74 14.42 4.38
C TRP A 2 17.92 13.59 3.12
N CYS A 3 16.82 13.27 2.41
CA CYS A 3 16.88 12.47 1.19
C CYS A 3 17.79 13.09 0.14
N ARG A 4 17.70 14.42 -0.05
CA ARG A 4 18.53 15.13 -1.00
C ARG A 4 20.01 15.10 -0.61
N LEU A 5 20.33 15.31 0.66
CA LEU A 5 21.69 15.23 1.17
C LEU A 5 22.32 13.86 0.91
N TRP A 6 21.58 12.80 1.17
CA TRP A 6 22.04 11.44 0.91
C TRP A 6 22.24 11.18 -0.58
N GLN A 7 21.32 11.65 -1.44
CA GLN A 7 21.45 11.50 -2.89
C GLN A 7 22.69 12.24 -3.43
N GLU A 8 22.98 13.41 -2.89
CA GLU A 8 24.13 14.24 -3.30
C GLU A 8 25.46 13.79 -2.68
N SER A 9 25.44 12.89 -1.71
CA SER A 9 26.63 12.42 -1.00
C SER A 9 27.62 11.62 -1.83
N GLY A 10 27.17 11.08 -2.98
CA GLY A 10 27.96 10.17 -3.81
C GLY A 10 28.03 8.73 -3.29
N LEU A 11 27.38 8.44 -2.17
CA LEU A 11 27.30 7.09 -1.63
C LEU A 11 26.36 6.21 -2.47
N PRO A 12 26.58 4.88 -2.54
CA PRO A 12 25.73 3.96 -3.32
C PRO A 12 24.42 3.66 -2.60
N ILE A 13 23.60 4.68 -2.42
CA ILE A 13 22.31 4.55 -1.73
C ILE A 13 21.14 4.53 -2.68
N HIS A 14 20.09 3.81 -2.30
CA HIS A 14 18.78 3.89 -2.90
C HIS A 14 17.78 4.43 -1.91
N LEU A 15 16.85 5.25 -2.40
CA LEU A 15 15.75 5.78 -1.60
C LEU A 15 14.47 5.06 -2.00
N PHE A 16 13.71 4.58 -1.01
CA PHE A 16 12.45 3.90 -1.25
C PHE A 16 11.30 4.70 -0.66
N ARG A 17 10.34 5.05 -1.52
CA ARG A 17 9.09 5.69 -1.10
C ARG A 17 8.04 4.58 -1.02
N LEU A 18 7.73 4.17 0.20
CA LEU A 18 6.81 3.07 0.44
C LEU A 18 5.36 3.56 0.47
N ALA A 19 4.49 2.86 -0.25
CA ALA A 19 3.05 3.06 -0.18
C ALA A 19 2.48 2.48 1.12
N GLY A 20 1.17 2.48 1.30
CA GLY A 20 0.54 1.89 2.47
C GLY A 20 0.89 0.41 2.60
N ILE A 21 1.57 0.04 3.68
CA ILE A 21 2.08 -1.32 3.88
C ILE A 21 1.01 -2.20 4.50
N TYR A 22 0.82 -3.40 3.95
CA TYR A 22 -0.01 -4.42 4.55
C TYR A 22 0.67 -5.79 4.49
N GLY A 23 0.23 -6.70 5.34
CA GLY A 23 0.77 -8.05 5.43
C GLY A 23 0.16 -8.81 6.59
N PRO A 24 0.78 -9.93 7.01
CA PRO A 24 0.30 -10.71 8.15
C PRO A 24 0.11 -9.86 9.41
N GLY A 25 -1.07 -9.95 10.02
CA GLY A 25 -1.42 -9.18 11.23
C GLY A 25 -1.73 -7.71 11.01
N ARG A 26 -1.63 -7.22 9.77
CA ARG A 26 -1.91 -5.81 9.43
C ARG A 26 -2.55 -5.73 8.05
N SER A 27 -3.86 -5.89 8.01
CA SER A 27 -4.60 -5.83 6.75
C SER A 27 -6.07 -5.46 7.01
N ALA A 28 -6.83 -5.28 5.92
CA ALA A 28 -8.25 -5.07 6.02
C ALA A 28 -8.97 -6.27 6.67
N LEU A 29 -8.43 -7.49 6.53
CA LEU A 29 -8.99 -8.68 7.19
C LEU A 29 -8.97 -8.53 8.72
N GLU A 30 -7.87 -8.06 9.27
CA GLU A 30 -7.73 -7.85 10.71
C GLU A 30 -8.71 -6.79 11.21
N THR A 31 -8.85 -5.70 10.46
CA THR A 31 -9.77 -4.61 10.81
C THR A 31 -11.22 -5.08 10.80
N VAL A 32 -11.61 -5.89 9.81
CA VAL A 32 -12.95 -6.48 9.71
C VAL A 32 -13.21 -7.46 10.87
N ARG A 33 -12.26 -8.35 11.16
CA ARG A 33 -12.38 -9.31 12.27
C ARG A 33 -12.54 -8.63 13.63
N ALA A 34 -11.85 -7.51 13.82
CA ALA A 34 -11.94 -6.72 15.05
C ALA A 34 -13.24 -5.92 15.18
N GLY A 35 -14.06 -5.88 14.14
CA GLY A 35 -15.29 -5.09 14.14
C GLY A 35 -15.06 -3.58 13.98
N ASN A 36 -13.87 -3.19 13.55
CA ASN A 36 -13.46 -1.78 13.43
C ASN A 36 -13.50 -1.25 11.98
N ALA A 37 -13.90 -2.09 11.04
CA ALA A 37 -13.91 -1.71 9.63
C ALA A 37 -15.02 -0.70 9.34
N ARG A 38 -14.67 0.31 8.54
CA ARG A 38 -15.61 1.32 8.04
C ARG A 38 -15.39 1.51 6.55
N ARG A 39 -16.49 1.72 5.82
CA ARG A 39 -16.41 2.08 4.41
C ARG A 39 -16.56 3.59 4.28
N VAL A 40 -15.43 4.30 4.42
CA VAL A 40 -15.39 5.76 4.26
C VAL A 40 -15.26 6.08 2.78
N VAL A 41 -16.24 6.80 2.24
CA VAL A 41 -16.34 7.13 0.82
C VAL A 41 -16.01 8.58 0.59
N LYS A 42 -14.94 8.83 -0.16
CA LYS A 42 -14.59 10.15 -0.69
C LYS A 42 -14.42 10.01 -2.20
N GLU A 43 -15.21 10.72 -2.96
CA GLU A 43 -15.20 10.63 -4.43
C GLU A 43 -13.79 10.85 -5.00
N GLY A 44 -13.39 9.97 -5.90
CA GLY A 44 -12.08 10.04 -6.55
C GLY A 44 -10.89 9.64 -5.69
N GLN A 45 -11.10 9.28 -4.42
CA GLN A 45 -10.02 8.90 -3.53
C GLN A 45 -9.53 7.49 -3.81
N VAL A 46 -8.22 7.35 -4.06
CA VAL A 46 -7.54 6.05 -4.14
C VAL A 46 -6.29 6.10 -3.27
N PHE A 47 -5.88 4.93 -2.77
CA PHE A 47 -4.61 4.74 -2.09
C PHE A 47 -3.79 3.69 -2.80
N SER A 48 -2.50 3.95 -2.94
CA SER A 48 -1.54 2.94 -3.35
C SER A 48 -1.12 2.12 -2.15
N ARG A 49 -0.84 0.83 -2.37
CA ARG A 49 -0.49 -0.14 -1.33
C ARG A 49 0.69 -0.99 -1.75
N THR A 50 1.30 -1.65 -0.79
CA THR A 50 2.32 -2.65 -1.07
C THR A 50 2.27 -3.74 -0.01
N HIS A 51 2.35 -5.00 -0.45
CA HIS A 51 2.50 -6.13 0.47
C HIS A 51 3.92 -6.16 1.01
N VAL A 52 4.08 -6.47 2.28
CA VAL A 52 5.39 -6.49 2.94
C VAL A 52 6.38 -7.46 2.26
N ALA A 53 5.91 -8.57 1.71
CA ALA A 53 6.75 -9.51 0.97
C ALA A 53 7.33 -8.89 -0.31
N ASP A 54 6.57 -8.02 -0.99
CA ASP A 54 7.05 -7.33 -2.17
C ASP A 54 8.08 -6.25 -1.83
N ILE A 55 7.99 -5.64 -0.66
CA ILE A 55 9.02 -4.73 -0.16
C ILE A 55 10.35 -5.49 -0.01
N ALA A 56 10.32 -6.68 0.60
CA ALA A 56 11.51 -7.51 0.75
C ALA A 56 12.13 -7.87 -0.61
N THR A 57 11.32 -8.22 -1.59
CA THR A 57 11.75 -8.51 -2.95
C THR A 57 12.44 -7.31 -3.60
N VAL A 58 11.88 -6.11 -3.43
CA VAL A 58 12.48 -4.86 -3.95
C VAL A 58 13.84 -4.60 -3.31
N LEU A 59 13.94 -4.73 -1.99
CA LEU A 59 15.18 -4.52 -1.26
C LEU A 59 16.26 -5.50 -1.71
N GLU A 60 15.93 -6.77 -1.86
CA GLU A 60 16.85 -7.79 -2.35
C GLU A 60 17.34 -7.48 -3.77
N ALA A 61 16.43 -7.11 -4.67
CA ALA A 61 16.78 -6.73 -6.04
C ALA A 61 17.69 -5.50 -6.07
N SER A 62 17.47 -4.53 -5.19
CA SER A 62 18.27 -3.31 -5.14
C SER A 62 19.73 -3.55 -4.74
N ILE A 63 19.99 -4.55 -3.91
CA ILE A 63 21.34 -4.90 -3.48
C ILE A 63 22.18 -5.36 -4.67
N THR A 64 21.59 -6.07 -5.61
CA THR A 64 22.27 -6.62 -6.78
C THR A 64 22.33 -5.67 -7.97
N ARG A 65 21.61 -4.56 -7.91
CA ARG A 65 21.49 -3.58 -9.02
C ARG A 65 21.76 -2.16 -8.54
N PRO A 66 23.03 -1.83 -8.21
CA PRO A 66 23.37 -0.50 -7.71
C PRO A 66 23.02 0.59 -8.74
N ASN A 67 22.39 1.65 -8.26
CA ASN A 67 22.11 2.87 -9.02
C ASN A 67 22.15 4.04 -8.06
N PRO A 68 23.37 4.53 -7.72
CA PRO A 68 23.56 5.51 -6.65
C PRO A 68 22.66 6.73 -6.78
N GLY A 69 21.97 7.08 -5.71
CA GLY A 69 21.09 8.24 -5.66
C GLY A 69 19.70 8.02 -6.24
N ALA A 70 19.39 6.85 -6.78
CA ALA A 70 18.07 6.57 -7.36
C ALA A 70 16.99 6.51 -6.28
N ALA A 71 15.81 7.00 -6.61
CA ALA A 71 14.61 6.90 -5.78
C ALA A 71 13.59 5.99 -6.48
N TYR A 72 13.03 5.06 -5.73
CA TYR A 72 12.05 4.11 -6.22
C TYR A 72 10.75 4.19 -5.44
N ASN A 73 9.64 4.24 -6.16
CA ASN A 73 8.32 4.11 -5.56
C ASN A 73 8.00 2.62 -5.43
N VAL A 74 7.66 2.18 -4.22
CA VAL A 74 7.33 0.79 -3.94
C VAL A 74 5.84 0.70 -3.68
N CYS A 75 5.10 0.22 -4.66
CA CYS A 75 3.66 0.02 -4.59
C CYS A 75 3.24 -1.09 -5.55
N ASP A 76 2.01 -1.57 -5.37
CA ASP A 76 1.41 -2.54 -6.29
C ASP A 76 0.85 -1.86 -7.55
N ASP A 77 0.22 -2.66 -8.42
CA ASP A 77 -0.29 -2.20 -9.71
C ASP A 77 -1.68 -1.56 -9.65
N ASP A 78 -2.37 -1.69 -8.52
CA ASP A 78 -3.79 -1.32 -8.41
C ASP A 78 -4.08 -0.36 -7.25
N PRO A 79 -3.85 0.95 -7.44
CA PRO A 79 -4.37 1.94 -6.52
C PRO A 79 -5.90 1.82 -6.47
N ALA A 80 -6.45 1.67 -5.27
CA ALA A 80 -7.88 1.40 -5.11
C ALA A 80 -8.51 2.28 -4.02
N PRO A 81 -9.82 2.57 -4.15
CA PRO A 81 -10.57 3.24 -3.10
C PRO A 81 -10.59 2.41 -1.82
N PRO A 82 -10.45 3.02 -0.63
CA PRO A 82 -10.38 2.27 0.63
C PRO A 82 -11.66 1.48 0.92
N GLN A 83 -12.83 1.96 0.52
CA GLN A 83 -14.10 1.24 0.72
C GLN A 83 -14.16 -0.05 -0.08
N GLU A 84 -13.55 -0.11 -1.25
CA GLU A 84 -13.51 -1.33 -2.07
C GLU A 84 -12.67 -2.42 -1.40
N VAL A 85 -11.58 -2.04 -0.77
CA VAL A 85 -10.71 -2.98 -0.05
C VAL A 85 -11.44 -3.59 1.14
N VAL A 86 -12.17 -2.78 1.91
CA VAL A 86 -13.01 -3.25 3.02
C VAL A 86 -14.10 -4.18 2.50
N THR A 87 -14.77 -3.81 1.43
CA THR A 87 -15.82 -4.64 0.81
C THR A 87 -15.27 -6.01 0.43
N HIS A 88 -14.13 -6.04 -0.23
CA HIS A 88 -13.49 -7.29 -0.63
C HIS A 88 -13.09 -8.16 0.56
N ALA A 89 -12.54 -7.54 1.61
CA ALA A 89 -12.20 -8.26 2.85
C ALA A 89 -13.44 -8.88 3.50
N CYS A 90 -14.56 -8.18 3.54
CA CYS A 90 -15.82 -8.71 4.06
C CYS A 90 -16.34 -9.89 3.22
N GLU A 91 -16.24 -9.80 1.90
CA GLU A 91 -16.61 -10.88 0.98
C GLU A 91 -15.77 -12.13 1.23
N LEU A 92 -14.46 -11.98 1.38
CA LEU A 92 -13.56 -13.09 1.67
C LEU A 92 -13.87 -13.77 3.01
N LEU A 93 -14.24 -12.98 4.01
CA LEU A 93 -14.59 -13.51 5.35
C LEU A 93 -16.04 -13.99 5.46
N GLY A 94 -16.88 -13.70 4.46
CA GLY A 94 -18.29 -14.08 4.48
C GLY A 94 -19.12 -13.33 5.53
N VAL A 95 -18.73 -12.08 5.85
CA VAL A 95 -19.43 -11.26 6.84
C VAL A 95 -20.18 -10.11 6.18
N ALA A 96 -21.14 -9.53 6.91
CA ALA A 96 -21.93 -8.42 6.42
C ALA A 96 -21.06 -7.17 6.19
N LEU A 97 -21.39 -6.38 5.16
CA LEU A 97 -20.71 -5.15 4.85
C LEU A 97 -21.08 -4.08 5.88
N PRO A 98 -20.10 -3.33 6.42
CA PRO A 98 -20.40 -2.15 7.21
C PRO A 98 -21.04 -1.06 6.33
N PRO A 99 -21.84 -0.16 6.90
CA PRO A 99 -22.48 0.89 6.12
C PRO A 99 -21.44 1.84 5.51
N GLU A 100 -21.78 2.42 4.38
CA GLU A 100 -20.97 3.47 3.78
C GLU A 100 -21.13 4.76 4.57
N ILE A 101 -20.01 5.43 4.82
CA ILE A 101 -19.97 6.73 5.53
C ILE A 101 -19.28 7.73 4.63
N ALA A 102 -19.95 8.84 4.32
CA ALA A 102 -19.32 9.91 3.58
C ALA A 102 -18.13 10.47 4.36
N PHE A 103 -17.05 10.81 3.67
CA PHE A 103 -15.84 11.34 4.32
C PHE A 103 -16.15 12.55 5.22
N ALA A 104 -17.05 13.42 4.80
CA ALA A 104 -17.44 14.61 5.56
C ALA A 104 -18.09 14.25 6.92
N ASP A 105 -18.74 13.10 7.01
CA ASP A 105 -19.46 12.63 8.21
C ASP A 105 -18.65 11.63 9.05
N ALA A 106 -17.51 11.20 8.56
CA ALA A 106 -16.69 10.22 9.25
C ALA A 106 -15.93 10.82 10.42
N GLU A 107 -16.02 10.18 11.57
CA GLU A 107 -15.18 10.52 12.72
C GLU A 107 -13.80 9.88 12.53
N MET A 108 -12.77 10.72 12.46
CA MET A 108 -11.40 10.24 12.38
C MET A 108 -10.43 11.29 12.92
N SER A 109 -9.25 10.84 13.33
CA SER A 109 -8.18 11.70 13.81
C SER A 109 -7.70 12.66 12.71
N GLU A 110 -7.00 13.72 13.10
CA GLU A 110 -6.35 14.62 12.15
C GLU A 110 -5.40 13.88 11.22
N MET A 111 -4.64 12.91 11.77
CA MET A 111 -3.76 12.07 10.98
C MET A 111 -4.55 11.24 9.96
N GLY A 112 -5.65 10.63 10.38
CA GLY A 112 -6.53 9.88 9.47
C GLY A 112 -7.06 10.76 8.34
N ARG A 113 -7.52 11.96 8.66
CA ARG A 113 -8.00 12.92 7.65
C ARG A 113 -6.89 13.38 6.71
N SER A 114 -5.66 13.52 7.20
CA SER A 114 -4.54 13.95 6.37
C SER A 114 -4.24 12.97 5.24
N PHE A 115 -4.47 11.67 5.45
CA PHE A 115 -4.30 10.67 4.39
C PHE A 115 -5.29 10.86 3.24
N TYR A 116 -6.45 11.45 3.51
CA TYR A 116 -7.47 11.75 2.49
C TYR A 116 -7.26 13.11 1.81
N ALA A 117 -6.29 13.89 2.25
CA ALA A 117 -6.01 15.20 1.65
C ALA A 117 -5.50 15.09 0.21
N GLU A 118 -4.86 13.99 -0.13
CA GLU A 118 -4.34 13.72 -1.47
C GLU A 118 -4.81 12.35 -1.95
N SER A 119 -5.19 12.27 -3.22
CA SER A 119 -5.45 11.00 -3.90
C SER A 119 -4.27 10.72 -4.80
N LYS A 120 -3.54 9.63 -4.52
CA LYS A 120 -2.32 9.32 -5.25
C LYS A 120 -2.39 8.01 -6.01
N ARG A 121 -2.18 8.12 -7.31
CA ARG A 121 -1.86 6.98 -8.17
C ARG A 121 -0.35 7.01 -8.40
N VAL A 122 0.37 6.14 -7.72
CA VAL A 122 1.82 6.10 -7.77
C VAL A 122 2.28 5.05 -8.77
N SER A 123 3.23 5.40 -9.64
CA SER A 123 3.79 4.46 -10.59
C SER A 123 4.90 3.63 -9.97
N ASN A 124 4.86 2.32 -10.21
CA ASN A 124 5.89 1.36 -9.79
C ASN A 124 6.78 0.91 -10.96
N ARG A 125 6.75 1.65 -12.04
CA ARG A 125 7.46 1.30 -13.28
C ARG A 125 8.96 1.09 -13.07
N ARG A 126 9.60 1.95 -12.29
CA ARG A 126 11.04 1.89 -12.10
C ARG A 126 11.52 0.63 -11.38
N ILE A 127 10.80 0.15 -10.37
CA ILE A 127 11.19 -1.11 -9.70
C ILE A 127 11.09 -2.30 -10.65
N LYS A 128 10.16 -2.26 -11.59
CA LYS A 128 10.02 -3.31 -12.61
C LYS A 128 11.09 -3.24 -13.68
N GLU A 129 11.31 -2.07 -14.24
CA GLU A 129 12.24 -1.88 -15.36
C GLU A 129 13.70 -1.83 -14.93
N GLU A 130 14.01 -1.14 -13.84
CA GLU A 130 15.38 -0.95 -13.40
C GLU A 130 15.87 -2.01 -12.43
N LEU A 131 15.01 -2.52 -11.57
CA LEU A 131 15.35 -3.57 -10.59
C LEU A 131 14.90 -4.97 -11.02
N GLY A 132 14.11 -5.07 -12.06
CA GLY A 132 13.61 -6.35 -12.56
C GLY A 132 12.65 -7.07 -11.62
N VAL A 133 11.94 -6.31 -10.77
CA VAL A 133 11.03 -6.86 -9.78
C VAL A 133 9.75 -7.38 -10.42
N ALA A 134 9.37 -8.61 -10.08
CA ALA A 134 8.05 -9.17 -10.35
C ALA A 134 7.29 -9.23 -9.02
N LEU A 135 6.15 -8.54 -8.94
CA LEU A 135 5.35 -8.51 -7.72
C LEU A 135 4.66 -9.86 -7.49
N ALA A 136 4.79 -10.40 -6.28
CA ALA A 136 4.05 -11.59 -5.88
C ALA A 136 2.56 -11.26 -5.65
N TYR A 137 2.29 -10.03 -5.20
CA TYR A 137 0.93 -9.55 -4.90
C TYR A 137 0.67 -8.26 -5.65
N PRO A 138 0.32 -8.36 -6.97
CA PRO A 138 0.19 -7.17 -7.82
C PRO A 138 -1.04 -6.31 -7.50
N ASP A 139 -1.98 -6.83 -6.73
CA ASP A 139 -3.14 -6.08 -6.26
C ASP A 139 -3.58 -6.54 -4.85
N TYR A 140 -4.47 -5.76 -4.24
CA TYR A 140 -4.95 -6.08 -2.89
C TYR A 140 -5.77 -7.38 -2.86
N ARG A 141 -6.40 -7.77 -3.96
CA ARG A 141 -7.18 -9.01 -4.03
C ARG A 141 -6.29 -10.22 -3.86
N ALA A 142 -5.18 -10.26 -4.60
CA ALA A 142 -4.18 -11.32 -4.47
C ALA A 142 -3.57 -11.35 -3.07
N GLY A 143 -3.21 -10.18 -2.54
CA GLY A 143 -2.61 -10.06 -1.21
C GLY A 143 -3.54 -10.50 -0.09
N LEU A 144 -4.79 -10.05 -0.10
CA LEU A 144 -5.77 -10.44 0.93
C LEU A 144 -6.14 -11.93 0.85
N ALA A 145 -6.27 -12.47 -0.36
CA ALA A 145 -6.55 -13.90 -0.53
C ALA A 145 -5.43 -14.77 0.07
N ALA A 146 -4.18 -14.40 -0.16
CA ALA A 146 -3.03 -15.10 0.41
C ALA A 146 -3.01 -15.01 1.94
N LEU A 147 -3.30 -13.85 2.50
CA LEU A 147 -3.37 -13.66 3.95
C LEU A 147 -4.48 -14.48 4.59
N LEU A 148 -5.62 -14.61 3.92
CA LEU A 148 -6.72 -15.44 4.39
C LEU A 148 -6.33 -16.92 4.40
N ALA A 149 -5.62 -17.38 3.38
CA ALA A 149 -5.18 -18.77 3.28
C ALA A 149 -4.17 -19.15 4.37
N ASP A 150 -3.41 -18.19 4.89
CA ASP A 150 -2.39 -18.39 5.92
C ASP A 150 -2.95 -18.34 7.36
N THR A 151 -4.25 -18.18 7.53
CA THR A 151 -4.89 -18.08 8.87
C THR A 151 -5.77 -19.27 9.26
#